data_6cea2991a0e66cca77604a30c998933b
#
_entry.id   6cea2991a0e66cca77604a30c998933b
#
_cell.length_a   1.000
_cell.length_b   1.000
_cell.length_c   1.000
_cell.angle_alpha   90.00
_cell.angle_beta   90.00
_cell.angle_gamma   90.00
#
_symmetry.space_group_name_H-M   'P 1'
#
loop_
_entity.id
_entity.type
_entity.pdbx_description
1 polymer ?
#
loop_
_entity_poly.entity_id
_entity_poly.type
_entity_poly.pdbx_seq_one_letter_code
_entity_poly.pdbx_strand_id
1 'polypeptide(L)'
;MTSRPTLRHTTDITETQCKATHNMKTTFHTFQRIFTYGALILSGIMTSCGPAKDIIYIEDLQPEAEITLQPDGELRLQPGDHVSVNVYSRDEELAKMFNINLVGTSLRNQESNYYTVDSQGNIDFPILGNLQVQGLTRMEVAQLIKYRLLAGQLLRDPIVTVHFPDMAFYVIGESGVGRHEFPSDKLNLLEAISISGDLQLTGKRTNVLVLRTEGD
;
A
#
# COMPACT_ATOMS: atom_id res chain seq x y z
N MET A 1 -93.39 30.66 -55.36
CA MET A 1 -92.95 29.30 -55.02
C MET A 1 -91.64 29.44 -54.21
N THR A 2 -91.77 29.29 -52.96
CA THR A 2 -90.81 29.53 -51.92
C THR A 2 -90.06 28.22 -51.60
N SER A 3 -88.77 28.19 -51.61
CA SER A 3 -87.94 27.10 -50.99
C SER A 3 -87.00 27.68 -50.01
N ARG A 4 -87.15 27.23 -48.75
CA ARG A 4 -86.32 27.54 -47.64
C ARG A 4 -84.97 26.76 -47.69
N PRO A 5 -83.81 27.32 -47.31
CA PRO A 5 -82.62 26.56 -47.09
C PRO A 5 -82.61 26.05 -45.66
N THR A 6 -82.29 24.81 -45.53
CA THR A 6 -82.20 24.04 -44.28
C THR A 6 -80.91 24.37 -43.46
N LEU A 7 -81.12 24.67 -42.17
CA LEU A 7 -80.11 24.77 -41.12
C LEU A 7 -79.40 23.39 -40.89
N ARG A 8 -78.18 23.22 -41.36
CA ARG A 8 -77.33 22.05 -41.08
C ARG A 8 -75.91 22.41 -40.70
N HIS A 9 -75.65 23.61 -40.17
CA HIS A 9 -74.28 24.08 -39.96
C HIS A 9 -73.88 24.36 -38.47
N THR A 10 -74.80 24.11 -37.54
CA THR A 10 -74.51 24.46 -36.09
C THR A 10 -74.14 23.29 -35.21
N THR A 11 -74.28 22.04 -35.62
CA THR A 11 -73.94 20.84 -34.82
C THR A 11 -72.49 20.40 -34.96
N ASP A 12 -71.81 20.69 -36.08
CA ASP A 12 -70.43 20.26 -36.32
C ASP A 12 -69.39 21.06 -35.55
N ILE A 13 -69.63 22.31 -35.19
CA ILE A 13 -68.72 23.20 -34.51
C ILE A 13 -68.62 22.86 -33.03
N THR A 14 -69.69 22.39 -32.40
CA THR A 14 -69.71 22.04 -30.97
C THR A 14 -69.04 20.71 -30.68
N GLU A 15 -69.12 19.76 -31.62
CA GLU A 15 -68.44 18.43 -31.42
C GLU A 15 -66.93 18.50 -31.63
N THR A 16 -66.43 19.33 -32.54
CA THR A 16 -65.01 19.57 -32.79
C THR A 16 -64.35 20.31 -31.61
N GLN A 17 -65.06 21.29 -31.02
CA GLN A 17 -64.56 22.02 -29.85
C GLN A 17 -64.52 21.14 -28.59
N CYS A 18 -65.50 20.24 -28.42
CA CYS A 18 -65.54 19.33 -27.29
C CYS A 18 -64.45 18.27 -27.36
N LYS A 19 -64.09 17.74 -28.52
CA LYS A 19 -62.93 16.82 -28.71
C LYS A 19 -61.58 17.49 -28.52
N ALA A 20 -61.38 18.73 -28.93
CA ALA A 20 -60.21 19.50 -28.80
C ALA A 20 -59.89 19.78 -27.31
N THR A 21 -60.91 20.16 -26.52
CA THR A 21 -60.74 20.44 -25.06
C THR A 21 -60.51 19.17 -24.25
N HIS A 22 -61.08 18.04 -24.63
CA HIS A 22 -60.84 16.75 -23.93
C HIS A 22 -59.42 16.22 -24.21
N ASN A 23 -58.95 16.37 -25.45
CA ASN A 23 -57.60 15.94 -25.81
C ASN A 23 -56.50 16.81 -25.16
N MET A 24 -56.77 18.12 -24.99
CA MET A 24 -55.83 19.03 -24.31
C MET A 24 -55.71 18.75 -22.80
N LYS A 25 -56.80 18.34 -22.13
CA LYS A 25 -56.78 17.94 -20.71
C LYS A 25 -56.03 16.63 -20.50
N THR A 26 -56.24 15.63 -21.37
CA THR A 26 -55.51 14.34 -21.27
C THR A 26 -54.02 14.51 -21.52
N THR A 27 -53.62 15.34 -22.51
CA THR A 27 -52.19 15.62 -22.78
C THR A 27 -51.54 16.38 -21.63
N PHE A 28 -52.26 17.31 -21.01
CA PHE A 28 -51.73 18.05 -19.82
C PHE A 28 -51.54 17.14 -18.61
N HIS A 29 -52.46 16.23 -18.32
CA HIS A 29 -52.29 15.25 -17.23
C HIS A 29 -51.18 14.24 -17.50
N THR A 30 -50.96 13.87 -18.75
CA THR A 30 -49.84 12.97 -19.12
C THR A 30 -48.52 13.69 -18.97
N PHE A 31 -48.41 14.93 -19.40
CA PHE A 31 -47.20 15.76 -19.22
C PHE A 31 -46.89 16.02 -17.74
N GLN A 32 -47.90 16.30 -16.94
CA GLN A 32 -47.75 16.48 -15.50
C GLN A 32 -47.30 15.20 -14.80
N ARG A 33 -47.77 14.02 -15.20
CA ARG A 33 -47.30 12.74 -14.67
C ARG A 33 -45.85 12.45 -15.05
N ILE A 34 -45.44 12.68 -16.27
CA ILE A 34 -44.04 12.50 -16.73
C ILE A 34 -43.11 13.44 -15.97
N PHE A 35 -43.53 14.70 -15.75
CA PHE A 35 -42.75 15.66 -15.01
C PHE A 35 -42.61 15.28 -13.52
N THR A 36 -43.66 14.77 -12.88
CA THR A 36 -43.61 14.30 -11.49
C THR A 36 -42.74 13.05 -11.33
N TYR A 37 -42.83 12.08 -12.26
CA TYR A 37 -41.93 10.92 -12.26
C TYR A 37 -40.45 11.29 -12.50
N GLY A 38 -40.22 12.23 -13.42
CA GLY A 38 -38.90 12.78 -13.70
C GLY A 38 -38.30 13.48 -12.48
N ALA A 39 -39.09 14.30 -11.77
CA ALA A 39 -38.65 14.95 -10.54
C ALA A 39 -38.36 13.95 -9.40
N LEU A 40 -39.16 12.88 -9.30
CA LEU A 40 -39.00 11.83 -8.29
C LEU A 40 -37.74 10.99 -8.55
N ILE A 41 -37.42 10.69 -9.79
CA ILE A 41 -36.18 10.00 -10.18
C ILE A 41 -34.96 10.91 -9.92
N LEU A 42 -35.04 12.19 -10.27
CA LEU A 42 -33.97 13.15 -10.08
C LEU A 42 -33.68 13.40 -8.59
N SER A 43 -34.69 13.38 -7.71
CA SER A 43 -34.49 13.51 -6.24
C SER A 43 -33.83 12.27 -5.62
N GLY A 44 -34.00 11.08 -6.20
CA GLY A 44 -33.36 9.84 -5.75
C GLY A 44 -31.84 9.79 -6.04
N ILE A 45 -31.35 10.54 -7.00
CA ILE A 45 -29.93 10.55 -7.38
C ILE A 45 -29.09 11.43 -6.45
N MET A 46 -29.69 12.39 -5.74
CA MET A 46 -28.97 13.34 -4.87
C MET A 46 -28.66 12.81 -3.45
N THR A 47 -29.12 11.62 -3.08
CA THR A 47 -28.91 11.06 -1.73
C THR A 47 -27.73 10.11 -1.63
N SER A 48 -26.88 9.98 -2.68
CA SER A 48 -25.78 9.01 -2.76
C SER A 48 -24.44 9.51 -2.16
N CYS A 49 -24.40 10.56 -1.36
CA CYS A 49 -23.21 10.91 -0.58
C CYS A 49 -23.26 10.18 0.76
N GLY A 50 -22.62 8.99 0.83
CA GLY A 50 -22.32 8.33 2.10
C GLY A 50 -21.31 9.18 2.90
N PRO A 51 -21.40 9.19 4.25
CA PRO A 51 -20.45 9.92 5.08
C PRO A 51 -19.04 9.33 4.94
N ALA A 52 -18.08 10.18 4.60
CA ALA A 52 -16.65 9.82 4.45
C ALA A 52 -15.94 9.51 5.79
N LYS A 53 -16.68 9.26 6.87
CA LYS A 53 -16.14 9.04 8.21
C LYS A 53 -15.21 7.84 8.35
N ASP A 54 -15.39 6.80 7.52
CA ASP A 54 -14.62 5.57 7.65
C ASP A 54 -13.29 5.58 6.85
N ILE A 55 -12.91 6.75 6.30
CA ILE A 55 -11.72 6.89 5.44
C ILE A 55 -10.50 7.41 6.22
N ILE A 56 -10.68 7.85 7.45
CA ILE A 56 -9.63 8.48 8.26
C ILE A 56 -8.97 7.42 9.16
N TYR A 57 -7.64 7.28 9.07
CA TYR A 57 -6.86 6.33 9.89
C TYR A 57 -6.69 6.78 11.34
N ILE A 58 -6.75 8.08 11.62
CA ILE A 58 -6.36 8.67 12.90
C ILE A 58 -7.40 9.72 13.27
N GLU A 59 -8.57 9.28 13.73
CA GLU A 59 -9.68 10.18 14.13
C GLU A 59 -9.57 10.63 15.60
N ASP A 60 -8.94 9.81 16.46
CA ASP A 60 -8.93 10.01 17.93
C ASP A 60 -7.59 10.49 18.50
N LEU A 61 -6.66 10.96 17.68
CA LEU A 61 -5.44 11.57 18.20
C LEU A 61 -5.75 12.91 18.86
N GLN A 62 -5.73 12.94 20.19
CA GLN A 62 -5.69 14.20 20.92
C GLN A 62 -4.34 14.89 20.62
N PRO A 63 -4.35 16.19 20.26
CA PRO A 63 -3.13 16.91 19.88
C PRO A 63 -2.04 16.96 20.96
N GLU A 64 -2.39 16.63 22.19
CA GLU A 64 -1.53 16.68 23.38
C GLU A 64 -1.22 15.29 23.96
N ALA A 65 -1.55 14.21 23.26
CA ALA A 65 -1.19 12.88 23.73
C ALA A 65 0.33 12.70 23.70
N GLU A 66 0.98 12.67 24.85
CA GLU A 66 2.38 12.26 24.98
C GLU A 66 2.48 10.79 24.57
N ILE A 67 2.92 10.55 23.33
CA ILE A 67 3.25 9.21 22.86
C ILE A 67 4.62 8.88 23.44
N THR A 68 4.65 8.08 24.49
CA THR A 68 5.89 7.49 24.99
C THR A 68 6.38 6.51 23.92
N LEU A 69 7.33 6.95 23.11
CA LEU A 69 8.04 6.07 22.20
C LEU A 69 8.81 5.06 23.05
N GLN A 70 8.35 3.82 23.10
CA GLN A 70 9.20 2.75 23.62
C GLN A 70 10.42 2.67 22.69
N PRO A 71 11.64 2.59 23.23
CA PRO A 71 12.80 2.38 22.39
C PRO A 71 12.59 1.05 21.68
N ASP A 72 12.34 1.13 20.37
CA ASP A 72 12.22 -0.06 19.53
C ASP A 72 13.50 -0.87 19.72
N GLY A 73 13.36 -2.13 20.07
CA GLY A 73 14.49 -3.04 20.14
C GLY A 73 15.25 -3.01 18.81
N GLU A 74 16.56 -2.81 18.86
CA GLU A 74 17.37 -2.92 17.64
C GLU A 74 17.30 -4.35 17.13
N LEU A 75 17.15 -4.49 15.81
CA LEU A 75 17.11 -5.79 15.17
C LEU A 75 18.47 -6.50 15.37
N ARG A 76 18.44 -7.72 15.90
CA ARG A 76 19.62 -8.54 16.17
C ARG A 76 19.56 -9.82 15.38
N LEU A 77 20.69 -10.20 14.80
CA LEU A 77 20.82 -11.40 13.98
C LEU A 77 20.55 -12.68 14.78
N GLN A 78 19.83 -13.58 14.14
CA GLN A 78 19.55 -14.93 14.62
C GLN A 78 20.05 -16.00 13.65
N PRO A 79 20.25 -17.24 14.07
CA PRO A 79 20.54 -18.34 13.17
C PRO A 79 19.45 -18.49 12.10
N GLY A 80 19.87 -18.59 10.84
CA GLY A 80 18.98 -18.64 9.67
C GLY A 80 18.78 -17.31 8.96
N ASP A 81 19.14 -16.18 9.58
CA ASP A 81 19.03 -14.87 8.94
C ASP A 81 20.06 -14.71 7.81
N HIS A 82 19.72 -13.87 6.85
CA HIS A 82 20.61 -13.51 5.76
C HIS A 82 21.21 -12.11 5.97
N VAL A 83 22.49 -11.99 5.64
CA VAL A 83 23.28 -10.77 5.82
C VAL A 83 24.04 -10.45 4.53
N SER A 84 23.78 -9.30 3.95
CA SER A 84 24.55 -8.77 2.85
C SER A 84 25.62 -7.81 3.36
N VAL A 85 26.86 -8.05 3.00
CA VAL A 85 28.01 -7.24 3.40
C VAL A 85 28.73 -6.72 2.18
N ASN A 86 28.93 -5.41 2.13
CA ASN A 86 29.73 -4.77 1.08
C ASN A 86 30.90 -4.02 1.71
N VAL A 87 32.10 -4.34 1.23
CA VAL A 87 33.34 -3.72 1.66
C VAL A 87 33.86 -2.79 0.57
N TYR A 88 34.13 -1.55 0.93
CA TYR A 88 34.73 -0.55 0.06
C TYR A 88 36.07 -0.11 0.64
N SER A 89 37.04 0.20 -0.22
CA SER A 89 38.34 0.75 0.13
C SER A 89 38.85 1.59 -1.03
N ARG A 90 39.87 2.41 -0.79
CA ARG A 90 40.60 3.11 -1.88
C ARG A 90 41.27 2.14 -2.83
N ASP A 91 41.70 0.99 -2.32
CA ASP A 91 42.18 -0.11 -3.13
C ASP A 91 41.01 -1.01 -3.54
N GLU A 92 40.43 -0.73 -4.68
CA GLU A 92 39.27 -1.43 -5.20
C GLU A 92 39.57 -2.91 -5.49
N GLU A 93 40.78 -3.23 -5.95
CA GLU A 93 41.15 -4.60 -6.29
C GLU A 93 41.21 -5.48 -5.03
N LEU A 94 41.76 -4.97 -3.95
CA LEU A 94 41.76 -5.65 -2.66
C LEU A 94 40.33 -5.74 -2.08
N ALA A 95 39.52 -4.68 -2.21
CA ALA A 95 38.16 -4.66 -1.70
C ALA A 95 37.26 -5.72 -2.39
N LYS A 96 37.46 -5.96 -3.69
CA LYS A 96 36.72 -6.99 -4.45
C LYS A 96 36.86 -8.39 -3.86
N MET A 97 38.01 -8.71 -3.24
CA MET A 97 38.27 -10.03 -2.65
C MET A 97 37.37 -10.33 -1.45
N PHE A 98 36.80 -9.31 -0.81
CA PHE A 98 35.89 -9.43 0.34
C PHE A 98 34.40 -9.39 -0.05
N ASN A 99 34.09 -9.11 -1.32
CA ASN A 99 32.72 -9.00 -1.81
C ASN A 99 32.39 -10.25 -2.65
N ILE A 100 31.54 -11.16 -2.17
CA ILE A 100 31.25 -12.46 -2.81
C ILE A 100 30.78 -12.34 -4.26
N ASN A 101 30.25 -11.21 -4.69
CA ASN A 101 29.40 -11.15 -5.87
C ASN A 101 29.89 -10.28 -7.02
N LEU A 102 31.15 -9.87 -7.01
CA LEU A 102 31.69 -9.11 -8.14
C LEU A 102 32.28 -9.99 -9.25
N VAL A 103 32.35 -11.32 -9.06
CA VAL A 103 32.96 -12.22 -10.05
C VAL A 103 31.90 -13.19 -10.56
N GLY A 104 31.23 -12.80 -11.67
CA GLY A 104 30.71 -13.76 -12.63
C GLY A 104 29.29 -14.29 -12.49
N THR A 105 28.40 -13.70 -11.71
CA THR A 105 26.99 -14.05 -11.78
C THR A 105 26.27 -13.23 -12.83
N SER A 106 25.85 -13.95 -13.89
CA SER A 106 24.95 -13.47 -14.91
C SER A 106 23.76 -12.71 -14.34
N LEU A 107 23.34 -11.68 -15.03
CA LEU A 107 22.19 -10.78 -14.80
C LEU A 107 20.84 -11.46 -14.49
N ARG A 108 20.80 -12.75 -14.16
CA ARG A 108 19.58 -13.55 -14.07
C ARG A 108 19.20 -14.01 -12.66
N ASN A 109 20.13 -13.97 -11.69
CA ASN A 109 19.84 -14.36 -10.30
C ASN A 109 20.39 -13.30 -9.34
N GLN A 110 19.56 -12.34 -9.00
CA GLN A 110 19.82 -11.31 -7.99
C GLN A 110 19.79 -11.86 -6.56
N GLU A 111 19.65 -13.19 -6.40
CA GLU A 111 19.30 -13.86 -5.14
C GLU A 111 20.48 -14.31 -4.28
N SER A 112 21.75 -14.02 -4.64
CA SER A 112 22.86 -14.67 -3.96
C SER A 112 23.92 -13.73 -3.37
N ASN A 113 23.55 -12.52 -2.99
CA ASN A 113 24.46 -11.51 -2.42
C ASN A 113 24.45 -11.47 -0.89
N TYR A 114 24.21 -12.62 -0.24
CA TYR A 114 24.13 -12.66 1.21
C TYR A 114 24.84 -13.88 1.80
N TYR A 115 25.26 -13.73 3.05
CA TYR A 115 25.73 -14.80 3.92
C TYR A 115 24.56 -15.27 4.75
N THR A 116 24.45 -16.57 4.99
CA THR A 116 23.48 -17.14 5.93
C THR A 116 24.14 -17.34 7.29
N VAL A 117 23.49 -16.90 8.35
CA VAL A 117 23.92 -17.15 9.72
C VAL A 117 23.67 -18.63 10.03
N ASP A 118 24.73 -19.36 10.37
CA ASP A 118 24.65 -20.79 10.66
C ASP A 118 23.96 -21.07 12.04
N SER A 119 23.75 -22.34 12.35
CA SER A 119 23.13 -22.78 13.62
C SER A 119 23.96 -22.44 14.87
N GLN A 120 25.23 -22.09 14.70
CA GLN A 120 26.14 -21.66 15.78
C GLN A 120 26.21 -20.12 15.85
N GLY A 121 25.50 -19.41 14.98
CA GLY A 121 25.47 -17.96 14.94
C GLY A 121 26.64 -17.31 14.21
N ASN A 122 27.30 -18.04 13.31
CA ASN A 122 28.46 -17.53 12.56
C ASN A 122 28.06 -17.28 11.09
N ILE A 123 28.84 -16.42 10.43
CA ILE A 123 28.91 -16.32 8.98
C ILE A 123 30.32 -16.68 8.51
N ASP A 124 30.44 -17.36 7.36
CA ASP A 124 31.72 -17.63 6.73
C ASP A 124 32.08 -16.48 5.78
N PHE A 125 32.96 -15.59 6.26
CA PHE A 125 33.33 -14.38 5.54
C PHE A 125 34.68 -14.58 4.82
N PRO A 126 34.81 -14.16 3.54
CA PRO A 126 36.03 -14.37 2.77
C PRO A 126 37.27 -13.86 3.50
N ILE A 127 38.33 -14.66 3.51
CA ILE A 127 39.63 -14.37 4.10
C ILE A 127 39.60 -14.28 5.65
N LEU A 128 38.52 -13.76 6.24
CA LEU A 128 38.37 -13.65 7.70
C LEU A 128 37.89 -14.95 8.36
N GLY A 129 37.30 -15.88 7.55
CA GLY A 129 36.72 -17.13 8.06
C GLY A 129 35.46 -16.91 8.89
N ASN A 130 35.20 -17.79 9.84
CA ASN A 130 34.00 -17.76 10.65
C ASN A 130 33.98 -16.55 11.61
N LEU A 131 32.93 -15.75 11.49
CA LEU A 131 32.66 -14.59 12.32
C LEU A 131 31.39 -14.81 13.13
N GLN A 132 31.47 -14.74 14.45
CA GLN A 132 30.30 -14.79 15.34
C GLN A 132 29.51 -13.50 15.22
N VAL A 133 28.28 -13.61 14.71
CA VAL A 133 27.39 -12.45 14.44
C VAL A 133 26.05 -12.56 15.14
N GLN A 134 25.72 -13.70 15.73
CA GLN A 134 24.48 -13.89 16.47
C GLN A 134 24.31 -12.84 17.57
N GLY A 135 23.14 -12.24 17.68
CA GLY A 135 22.84 -11.22 18.69
C GLY A 135 23.42 -9.84 18.39
N LEU A 136 24.19 -9.68 17.31
CA LEU A 136 24.73 -8.40 16.89
C LEU A 136 23.72 -7.64 16.03
N THR A 137 23.73 -6.33 16.17
CA THR A 137 23.03 -5.41 15.29
C THR A 137 23.78 -5.21 13.98
N ARG A 138 23.14 -4.65 12.98
CA ARG A 138 23.76 -4.31 11.69
C ARG A 138 25.04 -3.47 11.87
N MET A 139 25.01 -2.48 12.76
CA MET A 139 26.17 -1.63 13.02
C MET A 139 27.30 -2.37 13.72
N GLU A 140 26.98 -3.22 14.68
CA GLU A 140 27.97 -4.04 15.39
C GLU A 140 28.67 -5.02 14.45
N VAL A 141 27.94 -5.65 13.53
CA VAL A 141 28.51 -6.52 12.47
C VAL A 141 29.47 -5.73 11.58
N ALA A 142 29.04 -4.54 11.13
CA ALA A 142 29.89 -3.69 10.30
C ALA A 142 31.20 -3.29 11.03
N GLN A 143 31.10 -2.96 12.32
CA GLN A 143 32.25 -2.61 13.14
C GLN A 143 33.17 -3.83 13.40
N LEU A 144 32.60 -5.01 13.64
CA LEU A 144 33.34 -6.25 13.80
C LEU A 144 34.20 -6.56 12.58
N ILE A 145 33.56 -6.52 11.38
CA ILE A 145 34.28 -6.81 10.15
C ILE A 145 35.33 -5.74 9.86
N LYS A 146 35.00 -4.46 10.04
CA LYS A 146 35.98 -3.38 9.92
C LYS A 146 37.16 -3.55 10.81
N TYR A 147 36.94 -3.89 12.08
CA TYR A 147 38.02 -4.16 13.04
C TYR A 147 38.91 -5.33 12.59
N ARG A 148 38.31 -6.43 12.16
CA ARG A 148 39.07 -7.62 11.69
C ARG A 148 39.91 -7.31 10.44
N LEU A 149 39.38 -6.52 9.50
CA LEU A 149 40.11 -6.10 8.32
C LEU A 149 41.33 -5.21 8.64
N LEU A 150 41.17 -4.30 9.61
CA LEU A 150 42.26 -3.43 10.08
C LEU A 150 43.29 -4.20 10.90
N ALA A 151 42.86 -5.03 11.84
CA ALA A 151 43.73 -5.83 12.68
C ALA A 151 44.59 -6.84 11.89
N GLY A 152 44.00 -7.42 10.83
CA GLY A 152 44.69 -8.28 9.88
C GLY A 152 45.58 -7.55 8.88
N GLN A 153 45.62 -6.21 8.90
CA GLN A 153 46.32 -5.37 7.92
C GLN A 153 45.94 -5.65 6.45
N LEU A 154 44.70 -6.14 6.25
CA LEU A 154 44.17 -6.55 4.95
C LEU A 154 43.73 -5.34 4.12
N LEU A 155 43.17 -4.34 4.78
CA LEU A 155 42.80 -3.05 4.18
C LEU A 155 43.20 -1.91 5.13
N ARG A 156 43.59 -0.77 4.55
CA ARG A 156 44.01 0.41 5.34
C ARG A 156 42.86 1.31 5.75
N ASP A 157 41.80 1.38 4.89
CA ASP A 157 40.68 2.29 5.03
C ASP A 157 39.36 1.63 4.66
N PRO A 158 38.97 0.48 5.30
CA PRO A 158 37.75 -0.21 4.95
C PRO A 158 36.50 0.56 5.39
N ILE A 159 35.55 0.71 4.47
CA ILE A 159 34.18 1.11 4.71
C ILE A 159 33.34 -0.15 4.55
N VAL A 160 32.65 -0.56 5.60
CA VAL A 160 31.84 -1.76 5.61
C VAL A 160 30.36 -1.36 5.74
N THR A 161 29.55 -1.79 4.79
CA THR A 161 28.10 -1.61 4.80
C THR A 161 27.42 -2.95 4.93
N VAL A 162 26.49 -3.05 5.87
CA VAL A 162 25.75 -4.27 6.16
C VAL A 162 24.27 -4.02 5.93
N HIS A 163 23.59 -4.94 5.26
CA HIS A 163 22.15 -4.91 5.03
C HIS A 163 21.52 -6.27 5.38
N PHE A 164 20.30 -6.24 5.85
CA PHE A 164 19.49 -7.44 6.06
C PHE A 164 18.51 -7.57 4.89
N PRO A 165 18.73 -8.49 3.93
CA PRO A 165 17.94 -8.57 2.71
C PRO A 165 16.53 -9.11 2.93
N ASP A 166 16.26 -9.81 4.03
CA ASP A 166 15.00 -10.49 4.29
C ASP A 166 13.93 -9.61 4.96
N MET A 167 14.23 -8.32 5.10
CA MET A 167 13.28 -7.39 5.72
C MET A 167 12.01 -7.30 4.88
N ALA A 168 10.97 -7.98 5.35
CA ALA A 168 9.68 -8.03 4.69
C ALA A 168 8.53 -8.18 5.68
N PHE A 169 7.35 -7.76 5.27
CA PHE A 169 6.10 -8.03 5.97
C PHE A 169 5.07 -8.62 5.02
N TYR A 170 4.09 -9.30 5.56
CA TYR A 170 3.02 -9.92 4.79
C TYR A 170 1.72 -9.22 5.07
N VAL A 171 0.96 -8.93 4.03
CA VAL A 171 -0.36 -8.33 4.11
C VAL A 171 -1.42 -9.33 3.65
N ILE A 172 -2.48 -9.45 4.44
CA ILE A 172 -3.65 -10.27 4.13
C ILE A 172 -4.89 -9.40 4.36
N GLY A 173 -5.73 -9.23 3.35
CA GLY A 173 -6.97 -8.44 3.46
C GLY A 173 -7.25 -7.56 2.26
N GLU A 174 -7.87 -6.41 2.49
CA GLU A 174 -8.31 -5.45 1.47
C GLU A 174 -7.21 -4.46 1.01
N SER A 175 -6.00 -4.59 1.52
CA SER A 175 -4.82 -3.89 1.05
C SER A 175 -4.04 -4.77 0.06
N GLY A 176 -2.97 -4.25 -0.54
CA GLY A 176 -2.11 -5.02 -1.45
C GLY A 176 -1.61 -6.32 -0.83
N VAL A 177 -2.33 -7.42 -1.09
CA VAL A 177 -2.06 -8.75 -0.53
C VAL A 177 -0.72 -9.27 -1.03
N GLY A 178 0.11 -9.78 -0.13
CA GLY A 178 1.37 -10.41 -0.48
C GLY A 178 2.53 -10.07 0.45
N ARG A 179 3.73 -10.40 0.00
CA ARG A 179 5.00 -10.07 0.66
C ARG A 179 5.50 -8.72 0.15
N HIS A 180 5.77 -7.81 1.06
CA HIS A 180 6.33 -6.49 0.77
C HIS A 180 7.68 -6.33 1.44
N GLU A 181 8.69 -5.98 0.67
CA GLU A 181 10.04 -5.70 1.15
C GLU A 181 10.18 -4.23 1.54
N PHE A 182 11.00 -3.96 2.54
CA PHE A 182 11.32 -2.59 2.95
C PHE A 182 12.81 -2.47 3.29
N PRO A 183 13.45 -1.36 2.90
CA PRO A 183 14.90 -1.22 3.00
C PRO A 183 15.40 -0.69 4.36
N SER A 184 14.50 -0.49 5.32
CA SER A 184 14.80 0.14 6.61
C SER A 184 14.88 -0.90 7.74
N ASP A 185 15.64 -0.63 8.78
CA ASP A 185 15.69 -1.48 9.98
C ASP A 185 14.45 -1.33 10.87
N LYS A 186 13.62 -0.32 10.58
CA LYS A 186 12.38 -0.02 11.30
C LYS A 186 11.27 0.22 10.31
N LEU A 187 10.11 -0.29 10.64
CA LEU A 187 8.89 -0.11 9.85
C LEU A 187 7.76 0.27 10.81
N ASN A 188 7.12 1.40 10.56
CA ASN A 188 5.90 1.75 11.27
C ASN A 188 4.66 1.26 10.52
N LEU A 189 3.52 1.18 11.22
CA LEU A 189 2.28 0.66 10.64
C LEU A 189 1.78 1.49 9.45
N LEU A 190 1.88 2.82 9.52
CA LEU A 190 1.42 3.69 8.43
C LEU A 190 2.30 3.54 7.19
N GLU A 191 3.60 3.37 7.38
CA GLU A 191 4.55 3.10 6.31
C GLU A 191 4.27 1.73 5.66
N ALA A 192 4.00 0.69 6.47
CA ALA A 192 3.61 -0.63 5.96
C ALA A 192 2.35 -0.56 5.10
N ILE A 193 1.31 0.15 5.57
CA ILE A 193 0.08 0.36 4.80
C ILE A 193 0.37 1.13 3.51
N SER A 194 1.21 2.15 3.56
CA SER A 194 1.60 2.94 2.38
C SER A 194 2.35 2.09 1.34
N ILE A 195 3.30 1.26 1.78
CA ILE A 195 4.06 0.35 0.90
C ILE A 195 3.13 -0.69 0.26
N SER A 196 2.15 -1.19 1.01
CA SER A 196 1.18 -2.17 0.48
C SER A 196 0.12 -1.57 -0.44
N GLY A 197 0.08 -0.24 -0.64
CA GLY A 197 -0.80 0.43 -1.58
C GLY A 197 -2.14 0.88 -1.00
N ASP A 198 -2.20 1.11 0.30
CA ASP A 198 -3.40 1.55 1.04
C ASP A 198 -4.57 0.54 1.02
N LEU A 199 -5.55 0.73 1.88
CA LEU A 199 -6.78 -0.06 1.87
C LEU A 199 -7.73 0.45 0.78
N GLN A 200 -8.41 -0.47 0.10
CA GLN A 200 -9.47 -0.13 -0.83
C GLN A 200 -10.63 0.58 -0.11
N LEU A 201 -11.51 1.22 -0.88
CA LEU A 201 -12.67 1.95 -0.32
C LEU A 201 -13.61 1.06 0.51
N THR A 202 -13.59 -0.25 0.26
CA THR A 202 -14.36 -1.27 0.99
C THR A 202 -13.67 -1.74 2.26
N GLY A 203 -12.36 -1.46 2.43
CA GLY A 203 -11.57 -1.88 3.58
C GLY A 203 -11.89 -1.09 4.85
N LYS A 204 -12.02 -1.79 5.97
CA LYS A 204 -12.24 -1.18 7.28
C LYS A 204 -10.91 -0.74 7.90
N ARG A 205 -10.67 0.56 7.95
CA ARG A 205 -9.44 1.17 8.53
C ARG A 205 -9.37 1.08 10.05
N THR A 206 -10.51 0.84 10.70
CA THR A 206 -10.61 0.72 12.16
C THR A 206 -10.31 -0.69 12.69
N ASN A 207 -10.05 -1.65 11.82
CA ASN A 207 -9.80 -3.05 12.21
C ASN A 207 -8.55 -3.58 11.51
N VAL A 208 -7.39 -3.11 11.94
CA VAL A 208 -6.09 -3.58 11.47
C VAL A 208 -5.44 -4.42 12.56
N LEU A 209 -5.18 -5.69 12.26
CA LEU A 209 -4.48 -6.62 13.16
C LEU A 209 -3.00 -6.73 12.75
N VAL A 210 -2.10 -6.49 13.69
CA VAL A 210 -0.66 -6.67 13.51
C VAL A 210 -0.23 -7.91 14.29
N LEU A 211 0.35 -8.88 13.60
CA LEU A 211 0.96 -10.05 14.19
C LEU A 211 2.48 -9.90 14.13
N ARG A 212 3.14 -10.01 15.25
CA ARG A 212 4.61 -10.07 15.36
C ARG A 212 4.99 -11.40 15.97
N THR A 213 6.02 -12.02 15.41
CA THR A 213 6.73 -13.13 16.07
C THR A 213 7.84 -12.49 16.88
N GLU A 214 7.74 -12.53 18.21
CA GLU A 214 8.86 -12.20 19.08
C GLU A 214 9.69 -13.48 19.20
N GLY A 215 10.97 -13.41 18.87
CA GLY A 215 11.87 -14.53 19.05
C GLY A 215 12.01 -14.84 20.54
N ASP A 216 11.92 -16.12 20.91
CA ASP A 216 12.23 -16.62 22.25
C ASP A 216 13.72 -16.47 22.59
#